data_cd98b92861e3e3ae428b70e253d0320f
#
_entry.id   cd98b92861e3e3ae428b70e253d0320f
#
_cell.length_a   1.000
_cell.length_b   1.000
_cell.length_c   1.000
_cell.angle_alpha   90.00
_cell.angle_beta   90.00
_cell.angle_gamma   90.00
#
_symmetry.space_group_name_H-M   'P 1'
#
loop_
_entity.id
_entity.type
_entity.pdbx_description
1 polymer ?
#
loop_
_entity_poly.entity_id
_entity_poly.type
_entity_poly.pdbx_seq_one_letter_code
_entity_poly.pdbx_strand_id
1 'polypeptide(L)'
;MIFKQLFDKTSSTYTYLIASKKGREAVVIDPVLENTELYIQLLKDLDLKLVKVIDTHTHADHITAASKLKNETNCSIIMGEHTPSIAVEIKVKHDEIIKIDDLKIRAIYTPGHTKDSYSFLMNDYLFSGDTLLINGTGRTDFQGGSSKDSYNSIFNKLLKLPEETLLYPAHDYNGKNVSSIGDEKKFNPRLQVSSVSEYVDIMNNLNLSKP
;
A
#
# COMPACT_ATOMS: atom_id res chain seq x y z
N MET A 1 -11.40 15.44 6.96
CA MET A 1 -10.89 14.07 6.92
C MET A 1 -9.81 13.90 7.97
N ILE A 2 -9.78 12.79 8.70
CA ILE A 2 -8.67 12.38 9.57
C ILE A 2 -7.76 11.49 8.73
N PHE A 3 -6.48 11.85 8.69
CA PHE A 3 -5.44 11.09 8.00
C PHE A 3 -4.20 11.07 8.90
N LYS A 4 -3.75 9.87 9.25
CA LYS A 4 -2.54 9.64 10.03
C LYS A 4 -1.63 8.69 9.28
N GLN A 5 -0.42 9.13 8.99
CA GLN A 5 0.69 8.31 8.50
C GLN A 5 1.58 7.97 9.70
N LEU A 6 1.72 6.70 9.99
CA LEU A 6 2.47 6.17 11.13
C LEU A 6 3.65 5.38 10.59
N PHE A 7 4.82 5.56 11.19
CA PHE A 7 6.06 4.93 10.73
C PHE A 7 6.58 3.93 11.74
N ASP A 8 6.72 2.68 11.32
CA ASP A 8 7.48 1.67 12.07
C ASP A 8 8.95 1.71 11.69
N LYS A 9 9.82 1.98 12.68
CA LYS A 9 11.25 2.12 12.43
C LYS A 9 11.95 0.78 12.19
N THR A 10 11.38 -0.31 12.68
CA THR A 10 12.01 -1.63 12.60
C THR A 10 11.91 -2.20 11.19
N SER A 11 10.71 -2.16 10.61
CA SER A 11 10.45 -2.62 9.24
C SER A 11 10.53 -1.51 8.19
N SER A 12 10.66 -0.23 8.60
CA SER A 12 10.58 0.95 7.75
C SER A 12 9.22 1.07 7.03
N THR A 13 8.14 0.58 7.68
CA THR A 13 6.80 0.51 7.11
C THR A 13 5.97 1.72 7.50
N TYR A 14 5.21 2.24 6.54
CA TYR A 14 4.13 3.19 6.78
C TYR A 14 2.79 2.49 6.92
N THR A 15 2.10 2.78 8.02
CA THR A 15 0.69 2.43 8.23
C THR A 15 -0.17 3.68 8.11
N TYR A 16 -1.35 3.56 7.50
CA TYR A 16 -2.27 4.68 7.30
C TYR A 16 -3.58 4.45 8.04
N LEU A 17 -3.94 5.37 8.95
CA LEU A 17 -5.25 5.41 9.61
C LEU A 17 -6.08 6.52 8.98
N ILE A 18 -7.26 6.18 8.47
CA ILE A 18 -8.10 7.10 7.69
C ILE A 18 -9.55 7.02 8.18
N ALA A 19 -10.17 8.20 8.35
CA ALA A 19 -11.61 8.35 8.62
C ALA A 19 -12.15 9.66 8.03
N SER A 20 -13.44 9.71 7.76
CA SER A 20 -14.07 10.93 7.22
C SER A 20 -14.00 12.09 8.22
N LYS A 21 -14.27 11.81 9.51
CA LYS A 21 -14.14 12.75 10.64
C LYS A 21 -14.16 12.00 11.98
N LYS A 22 -13.96 12.71 13.09
CA LYS A 22 -14.09 12.18 14.46
C LYS A 22 -15.50 11.58 14.69
N GLY A 23 -15.58 10.50 15.44
CA GLY A 23 -16.83 9.79 15.76
C GLY A 23 -17.36 8.91 14.62
N ARG A 24 -16.53 8.60 13.61
CA ARG A 24 -16.97 7.86 12.42
C ARG A 24 -16.18 6.57 12.21
N GLU A 25 -16.55 5.84 11.15
CA GLU A 25 -15.85 4.63 10.74
C GLU A 25 -14.46 4.95 10.20
N ALA A 26 -13.52 4.04 10.47
CA ALA A 26 -12.14 4.15 10.05
C ALA A 26 -11.66 2.89 9.32
N VAL A 27 -10.61 3.08 8.53
CA VAL A 27 -9.80 2.01 7.93
C VAL A 27 -8.35 2.19 8.33
N VAL A 28 -7.64 1.08 8.48
CA VAL A 28 -6.19 1.04 8.62
C VAL A 28 -5.61 0.29 7.42
N ILE A 29 -4.56 0.81 6.81
CA ILE A 29 -3.85 0.20 5.66
C ILE A 29 -2.43 -0.17 6.12
N ASP A 30 -1.98 -1.39 5.81
CA ASP A 30 -0.68 -1.98 6.09
C ASP A 30 -0.25 -1.85 7.57
N PRO A 31 -1.03 -2.38 8.54
CA PRO A 31 -0.70 -2.26 9.94
C PRO A 31 0.38 -3.27 10.38
N VAL A 32 1.39 -2.81 11.11
CA VAL A 32 2.46 -3.62 11.71
C VAL A 32 2.01 -4.17 13.07
N LEU A 33 2.24 -5.47 13.33
CA LEU A 33 1.75 -6.18 14.54
C LEU A 33 2.23 -5.52 15.84
N GLU A 34 3.48 -5.13 15.90
CA GLU A 34 4.12 -4.54 17.07
C GLU A 34 3.47 -3.21 17.49
N ASN A 35 2.85 -2.51 16.54
CA ASN A 35 2.20 -1.22 16.76
C ASN A 35 0.69 -1.32 17.06
N THR A 36 0.15 -2.52 17.28
CA THR A 36 -1.31 -2.72 17.48
C THR A 36 -1.87 -1.83 18.61
N GLU A 37 -1.17 -1.76 19.75
CA GLU A 37 -1.60 -0.96 20.91
C GLU A 37 -1.69 0.54 20.56
N LEU A 38 -0.73 1.04 19.75
CA LEU A 38 -0.76 2.41 19.25
C LEU A 38 -2.02 2.67 18.40
N TYR A 39 -2.35 1.73 17.50
CA TYR A 39 -3.55 1.89 16.65
C TYR A 39 -4.82 1.91 17.50
N ILE A 40 -4.95 1.01 18.46
CA ILE A 40 -6.12 0.96 19.37
C ILE A 40 -6.22 2.26 20.19
N GLN A 41 -5.09 2.77 20.69
CA GLN A 41 -5.11 4.04 21.43
C GLN A 41 -5.55 5.22 20.56
N LEU A 42 -5.02 5.32 19.33
CA LEU A 42 -5.42 6.35 18.36
C LEU A 42 -6.91 6.29 18.02
N LEU A 43 -7.45 5.08 17.83
CA LEU A 43 -8.88 4.89 17.57
C LEU A 43 -9.73 5.43 18.75
N LYS A 44 -9.33 5.16 19.99
CA LYS A 44 -10.00 5.67 21.19
C LYS A 44 -9.90 7.19 21.31
N ASP A 45 -8.70 7.75 21.17
CA ASP A 45 -8.45 9.20 21.30
C ASP A 45 -9.21 10.03 20.27
N LEU A 46 -9.37 9.47 19.07
CA LEU A 46 -10.08 10.10 17.97
C LEU A 46 -11.57 9.72 17.90
N ASP A 47 -12.04 8.89 18.85
CA ASP A 47 -13.42 8.39 18.89
C ASP A 47 -13.80 7.69 17.55
N LEU A 48 -12.94 6.81 17.05
CA LEU A 48 -13.12 6.14 15.75
C LEU A 48 -13.52 4.68 15.95
N LYS A 49 -14.40 4.20 15.07
CA LYS A 49 -14.75 2.78 14.96
C LYS A 49 -13.99 2.16 13.80
N LEU A 50 -12.99 1.33 14.09
CA LEU A 50 -12.31 0.57 13.03
C LEU A 50 -13.27 -0.46 12.44
N VAL A 51 -13.56 -0.38 11.15
CA VAL A 51 -14.46 -1.31 10.44
C VAL A 51 -13.74 -2.15 9.41
N LYS A 52 -12.60 -1.68 8.90
CA LYS A 52 -11.82 -2.38 7.87
C LYS A 52 -10.33 -2.24 8.12
N VAL A 53 -9.61 -3.32 7.86
CA VAL A 53 -8.15 -3.33 7.72
C VAL A 53 -7.85 -3.79 6.29
N ILE A 54 -6.92 -3.12 5.63
CA ILE A 54 -6.47 -3.44 4.27
C ILE A 54 -4.98 -3.74 4.33
N ASP A 55 -4.56 -4.90 3.83
CA ASP A 55 -3.16 -5.13 3.47
C ASP A 55 -3.02 -5.01 1.95
N THR A 56 -2.03 -4.23 1.49
CA THR A 56 -1.79 -4.00 0.06
C THR A 56 -1.30 -5.25 -0.64
N HIS A 57 -0.55 -6.10 0.05
CA HIS A 57 0.01 -7.35 -0.43
C HIS A 57 0.41 -8.27 0.74
N THR A 58 0.91 -9.45 0.45
CA THR A 58 1.51 -10.32 1.46
C THR A 58 2.91 -9.81 1.83
N HIS A 59 3.03 -9.21 3.02
CA HIS A 59 4.30 -8.65 3.52
C HIS A 59 5.29 -9.75 3.91
N ALA A 60 6.58 -9.53 3.62
CA ALA A 60 7.68 -10.40 4.01
C ALA A 60 8.56 -9.82 5.13
N ASP A 61 8.51 -8.52 5.28
CA ASP A 61 9.35 -7.69 6.16
C ASP A 61 8.79 -7.53 7.58
N HIS A 62 7.47 -7.72 7.74
CA HIS A 62 6.79 -7.64 9.03
C HIS A 62 5.56 -8.56 9.08
N ILE A 63 5.08 -8.80 10.30
CA ILE A 63 3.79 -9.47 10.51
C ILE A 63 2.69 -8.41 10.56
N THR A 64 1.65 -8.57 9.74
CA THR A 64 0.50 -7.66 9.76
C THR A 64 -0.29 -7.75 11.08
N ALA A 65 -0.75 -6.61 11.58
CA ALA A 65 -1.66 -6.53 12.73
C ALA A 65 -3.13 -6.88 12.38
N ALA A 66 -3.44 -7.18 11.12
CA ALA A 66 -4.83 -7.32 10.65
C ALA A 66 -5.67 -8.28 11.51
N SER A 67 -5.16 -9.49 11.79
CA SER A 67 -5.87 -10.48 12.62
C SER A 67 -6.05 -10.03 14.07
N LYS A 68 -5.05 -9.36 14.66
CA LYS A 68 -5.13 -8.84 16.02
C LYS A 68 -6.13 -7.69 16.12
N LEU A 69 -6.08 -6.74 15.17
CA LEU A 69 -7.05 -5.65 15.08
C LEU A 69 -8.48 -6.16 14.89
N LYS A 70 -8.68 -7.20 14.06
CA LYS A 70 -9.98 -7.85 13.91
C LYS A 70 -10.50 -8.40 15.24
N ASN A 71 -9.67 -9.10 15.99
CA ASN A 71 -10.06 -9.67 17.28
C ASN A 71 -10.45 -8.59 18.31
N GLU A 72 -9.75 -7.44 18.29
CA GLU A 72 -9.97 -6.32 19.21
C GLU A 72 -11.18 -5.43 18.83
N THR A 73 -11.48 -5.30 17.53
CA THR A 73 -12.45 -4.31 17.04
C THR A 73 -13.62 -4.89 16.24
N ASN A 74 -13.55 -6.18 15.91
CA ASN A 74 -14.49 -6.86 15.01
C ASN A 74 -14.55 -6.25 13.59
N CYS A 75 -13.42 -5.67 13.12
CA CYS A 75 -13.29 -5.17 11.75
C CYS A 75 -13.13 -6.33 10.75
N SER A 76 -13.39 -6.07 9.47
CA SER A 76 -13.12 -7.03 8.39
C SER A 76 -11.74 -6.83 7.80
N ILE A 77 -11.07 -7.93 7.45
CA ILE A 77 -9.77 -7.93 6.76
C ILE A 77 -10.02 -7.97 5.25
N ILE A 78 -9.38 -7.05 4.53
CA ILE A 78 -9.48 -6.89 3.08
C ILE A 78 -8.10 -7.05 2.44
N MET A 79 -8.04 -7.83 1.38
CA MET A 79 -6.90 -7.87 0.42
C MET A 79 -7.43 -8.04 -1.00
N GLY A 80 -6.53 -7.94 -1.98
CA GLY A 80 -6.83 -8.28 -3.36
C GLY A 80 -7.22 -9.74 -3.55
N GLU A 81 -8.00 -10.06 -4.58
CA GLU A 81 -8.52 -11.43 -4.83
C GLU A 81 -7.42 -12.49 -5.06
N HIS A 82 -6.21 -12.05 -5.41
CA HIS A 82 -5.06 -12.93 -5.66
C HIS A 82 -4.29 -13.32 -4.39
N THR A 83 -4.71 -12.85 -3.22
CA THR A 83 -4.04 -13.20 -1.96
C THR A 83 -4.16 -14.69 -1.65
N PRO A 84 -3.06 -15.36 -1.22
CA PRO A 84 -3.10 -16.72 -0.73
C PRO A 84 -3.66 -16.83 0.69
N SER A 85 -3.83 -15.71 1.40
CA SER A 85 -4.26 -15.69 2.80
C SER A 85 -5.69 -16.20 2.97
N ILE A 86 -5.86 -17.14 3.89
CA ILE A 86 -7.17 -17.68 4.30
C ILE A 86 -7.84 -16.84 5.40
N ALA A 87 -7.10 -15.94 6.03
CA ALA A 87 -7.63 -15.06 7.09
C ALA A 87 -8.42 -13.88 6.54
N VAL A 88 -8.34 -13.64 5.22
CA VAL A 88 -8.99 -12.52 4.55
C VAL A 88 -10.46 -12.85 4.27
N GLU A 89 -11.35 -11.99 4.76
CA GLU A 89 -12.80 -12.17 4.62
C GLU A 89 -13.34 -11.55 3.34
N ILE A 90 -12.76 -10.42 2.94
CA ILE A 90 -13.20 -9.68 1.76
C ILE A 90 -12.04 -9.62 0.76
N LYS A 91 -12.23 -10.29 -0.37
CA LYS A 91 -11.28 -10.27 -1.49
C LYS A 91 -11.80 -9.35 -2.57
N VAL A 92 -11.08 -8.24 -2.80
CA VAL A 92 -11.49 -7.22 -3.76
C VAL A 92 -10.86 -7.45 -5.13
N LYS A 93 -11.64 -7.13 -6.19
CA LYS A 93 -11.20 -7.19 -7.58
C LYS A 93 -10.63 -5.86 -8.04
N HIS A 94 -9.95 -5.91 -9.18
CA HIS A 94 -9.52 -4.68 -9.87
C HIS A 94 -10.72 -3.75 -10.14
N ASP A 95 -10.55 -2.46 -9.86
CA ASP A 95 -11.55 -1.38 -9.95
C ASP A 95 -12.75 -1.49 -8.98
N GLU A 96 -12.74 -2.45 -8.07
CA GLU A 96 -13.77 -2.54 -7.04
C GLU A 96 -13.65 -1.40 -6.03
N ILE A 97 -14.80 -0.89 -5.57
CA ILE A 97 -14.89 0.22 -4.63
C ILE A 97 -15.19 -0.29 -3.23
N ILE A 98 -14.27 -0.07 -2.31
CA ILE A 98 -14.44 -0.28 -0.87
C ILE A 98 -15.07 0.99 -0.28
N LYS A 99 -16.19 0.81 0.43
CA LYS A 99 -16.87 1.93 1.11
C LYS A 99 -16.62 1.85 2.60
N ILE A 100 -16.23 2.98 3.19
CA ILE A 100 -16.07 3.19 4.62
C ILE A 100 -16.76 4.53 4.91
N ASP A 101 -17.98 4.48 5.43
CA ASP A 101 -18.80 5.68 5.64
C ASP A 101 -18.90 6.50 4.34
N ASP A 102 -18.47 7.76 4.36
CA ASP A 102 -18.47 8.65 3.17
C ASP A 102 -17.23 8.46 2.27
N LEU A 103 -16.26 7.64 2.69
CA LEU A 103 -15.03 7.39 1.93
C LEU A 103 -15.25 6.29 0.89
N LYS A 104 -14.62 6.48 -0.27
CA LYS A 104 -14.59 5.49 -1.36
C LYS A 104 -13.14 5.22 -1.73
N ILE A 105 -12.72 3.98 -1.64
CA ILE A 105 -11.37 3.52 -1.96
C ILE A 105 -11.46 2.55 -3.13
N ARG A 106 -10.83 2.89 -4.25
CA ARG A 106 -10.76 2.04 -5.45
C ARG A 106 -9.54 1.11 -5.34
N ALA A 107 -9.78 -0.19 -5.47
CA ALA A 107 -8.73 -1.19 -5.52
C ALA A 107 -8.17 -1.29 -6.94
N ILE A 108 -6.85 -1.20 -7.10
CA ILE A 108 -6.15 -1.29 -8.38
C ILE A 108 -5.19 -2.48 -8.31
N TYR A 109 -5.43 -3.52 -9.10
CA TYR A 109 -4.52 -4.67 -9.18
C TYR A 109 -3.19 -4.26 -9.81
N THR A 110 -2.11 -4.35 -9.04
CA THR A 110 -0.77 -3.89 -9.39
C THR A 110 0.31 -4.96 -9.11
N PRO A 111 0.22 -6.15 -9.76
CA PRO A 111 1.21 -7.20 -9.54
C PRO A 111 2.60 -6.76 -10.01
N GLY A 112 3.62 -7.38 -9.42
CA GLY A 112 5.01 -7.16 -9.81
C GLY A 112 5.99 -7.28 -8.66
N HIS A 113 5.77 -6.59 -7.54
CA HIS A 113 6.49 -6.86 -6.29
C HIS A 113 6.08 -8.22 -5.73
N THR A 114 4.78 -8.46 -5.58
CA THR A 114 4.18 -9.77 -5.36
C THR A 114 3.08 -10.02 -6.39
N LYS A 115 2.61 -11.27 -6.51
CA LYS A 115 1.48 -11.61 -7.40
C LYS A 115 0.15 -11.06 -6.89
N ASP A 116 0.02 -10.85 -5.60
CA ASP A 116 -1.20 -10.37 -4.94
C ASP A 116 -1.19 -8.88 -4.62
N SER A 117 -0.19 -8.13 -5.11
CA SER A 117 -0.08 -6.69 -4.88
C SER A 117 -1.26 -5.90 -5.46
N TYR A 118 -1.81 -5.03 -4.63
CA TYR A 118 -2.80 -4.03 -4.99
C TYR A 118 -2.39 -2.65 -4.50
N SER A 119 -2.75 -1.63 -5.25
CA SER A 119 -2.71 -0.24 -4.83
C SER A 119 -4.13 0.25 -4.57
N PHE A 120 -4.30 1.20 -3.66
CA PHE A 120 -5.61 1.69 -3.26
C PHE A 120 -5.68 3.21 -3.47
N LEU A 121 -6.66 3.66 -4.26
CA LEU A 121 -6.84 5.07 -4.59
C LEU A 121 -8.08 5.63 -3.88
N MET A 122 -7.88 6.68 -3.08
CA MET A 122 -8.94 7.42 -2.41
C MET A 122 -8.82 8.91 -2.78
N ASN A 123 -9.76 9.43 -3.56
CA ASN A 123 -9.66 10.76 -4.14
C ASN A 123 -8.32 10.92 -4.90
N ASP A 124 -7.46 11.82 -4.43
CA ASP A 124 -6.11 12.11 -4.91
C ASP A 124 -4.99 11.44 -4.10
N TYR A 125 -5.31 10.50 -3.20
CA TYR A 125 -4.34 9.76 -2.37
C TYR A 125 -4.18 8.33 -2.89
N LEU A 126 -2.97 7.99 -3.35
CA LEU A 126 -2.62 6.64 -3.81
C LEU A 126 -1.78 5.93 -2.75
N PHE A 127 -2.32 4.88 -2.15
CA PHE A 127 -1.60 3.93 -1.28
C PHE A 127 -1.06 2.81 -2.17
N SER A 128 0.21 2.90 -2.52
CA SER A 128 0.79 2.05 -3.57
C SER A 128 1.34 0.71 -3.08
N GLY A 129 1.34 0.47 -1.77
CA GLY A 129 2.10 -0.65 -1.21
C GLY A 129 3.56 -0.56 -1.65
N ASP A 130 4.11 -1.69 -2.08
CA ASP A 130 5.46 -1.78 -2.64
C ASP A 130 5.50 -1.81 -4.17
N THR A 131 4.41 -1.41 -4.83
CA THR A 131 4.44 -1.30 -6.29
C THR A 131 5.27 -0.11 -6.75
N LEU A 132 5.00 1.09 -6.22
CA LEU A 132 5.71 2.32 -6.50
C LEU A 132 6.13 2.97 -5.17
N LEU A 133 7.43 3.20 -5.00
CA LEU A 133 8.03 3.86 -3.85
C LEU A 133 8.51 5.26 -4.24
N ILE A 134 8.80 6.10 -3.24
CA ILE A 134 9.36 7.43 -3.51
C ILE A 134 10.78 7.30 -4.06
N ASN A 135 11.00 7.75 -5.28
CA ASN A 135 12.25 7.59 -6.05
C ASN A 135 12.69 6.12 -6.22
N GLY A 136 11.75 5.19 -6.22
CA GLY A 136 12.03 3.77 -6.35
C GLY A 136 10.80 2.95 -6.71
N THR A 137 10.96 1.65 -6.71
CA THR A 137 9.89 0.65 -6.88
C THR A 137 10.16 -0.53 -5.94
N GLY A 138 9.18 -1.32 -5.61
CA GLY A 138 9.40 -2.58 -4.92
C GLY A 138 10.33 -3.50 -5.73
N ARG A 139 11.04 -4.37 -5.03
CA ARG A 139 11.83 -5.45 -5.64
C ARG A 139 10.91 -6.46 -6.35
N THR A 140 11.44 -7.16 -7.33
CA THR A 140 10.66 -8.12 -8.13
C THR A 140 11.31 -9.52 -8.20
N ASP A 141 12.37 -9.72 -7.42
CA ASP A 141 13.18 -10.94 -7.38
C ASP A 141 12.79 -11.89 -6.22
N PHE A 142 11.69 -11.58 -5.51
CA PHE A 142 11.21 -12.33 -4.34
C PHE A 142 9.69 -12.57 -4.40
N GLN A 143 9.16 -13.52 -3.62
CA GLN A 143 7.71 -13.83 -3.47
C GLN A 143 6.92 -13.96 -4.79
N GLY A 144 7.55 -14.52 -5.81
CA GLY A 144 6.92 -14.66 -7.12
C GLY A 144 6.72 -13.35 -7.86
N GLY A 145 7.59 -12.37 -7.59
CA GLY A 145 7.64 -11.09 -8.27
C GLY A 145 7.96 -11.22 -9.76
N SER A 146 7.69 -10.16 -10.52
CA SER A 146 7.86 -10.07 -11.95
C SER A 146 8.15 -8.64 -12.37
N SER A 147 9.35 -8.38 -12.88
CA SER A 147 9.73 -7.03 -13.36
C SER A 147 8.82 -6.57 -14.50
N LYS A 148 8.39 -7.49 -15.38
CA LYS A 148 7.47 -7.18 -16.48
C LYS A 148 6.09 -6.77 -15.97
N ASP A 149 5.56 -7.49 -14.98
CA ASP A 149 4.27 -7.13 -14.38
C ASP A 149 4.36 -5.83 -13.60
N SER A 150 5.48 -5.59 -12.89
CA SER A 150 5.77 -4.33 -12.22
C SER A 150 5.77 -3.16 -13.20
N TYR A 151 6.46 -3.30 -14.34
CA TYR A 151 6.41 -2.29 -15.41
C TYR A 151 4.96 -2.01 -15.84
N ASN A 152 4.20 -3.05 -16.17
CA ASN A 152 2.81 -2.89 -16.62
C ASN A 152 1.93 -2.22 -15.55
N SER A 153 2.10 -2.59 -14.28
CA SER A 153 1.38 -2.00 -13.17
C SER A 153 1.70 -0.52 -13.00
N ILE A 154 2.97 -0.16 -13.07
CA ILE A 154 3.41 1.23 -12.90
C ILE A 154 3.05 2.06 -14.13
N PHE A 155 3.57 1.69 -15.32
CA PHE A 155 3.49 2.55 -16.51
C PHE A 155 2.10 2.59 -17.15
N ASN A 156 1.35 1.47 -17.10
CA ASN A 156 0.05 1.38 -17.77
C ASN A 156 -1.14 1.64 -16.83
N LYS A 157 -0.91 1.70 -15.50
CA LYS A 157 -1.97 1.96 -14.51
C LYS A 157 -1.64 3.17 -13.64
N LEU A 158 -0.60 3.09 -12.77
CA LEU A 158 -0.34 4.14 -11.78
C LEU A 158 0.09 5.46 -12.41
N LEU A 159 0.99 5.44 -13.38
CA LEU A 159 1.43 6.66 -14.08
C LEU A 159 0.37 7.24 -15.04
N LYS A 160 -0.80 6.60 -15.20
CA LYS A 160 -1.95 7.16 -15.91
C LYS A 160 -2.87 7.97 -15.00
N LEU A 161 -2.66 7.94 -13.70
CA LEU A 161 -3.35 8.80 -12.76
C LEU A 161 -2.92 10.26 -12.96
N PRO A 162 -3.74 11.23 -12.53
CA PRO A 162 -3.38 12.65 -12.56
C PRO A 162 -2.04 12.92 -11.87
N GLU A 163 -1.27 13.88 -12.37
CA GLU A 163 0.08 14.16 -11.85
C GLU A 163 0.08 14.69 -10.41
N GLU A 164 -1.01 15.34 -10.01
CA GLU A 164 -1.25 15.83 -8.65
C GLU A 164 -1.62 14.74 -7.65
N THR A 165 -1.85 13.49 -8.10
CA THR A 165 -2.14 12.36 -7.21
C THR A 165 -0.96 12.14 -6.26
N LEU A 166 -1.22 12.22 -4.96
CA LEU A 166 -0.23 12.05 -3.90
C LEU A 166 0.08 10.57 -3.71
N LEU A 167 1.37 10.25 -3.70
CA LEU A 167 1.87 8.88 -3.52
C LEU A 167 2.22 8.63 -2.05
N TYR A 168 1.60 7.63 -1.46
CA TYR A 168 1.82 7.12 -0.11
C TYR A 168 2.22 5.64 -0.18
N PRO A 169 3.51 5.30 -0.19
CA PRO A 169 3.98 3.92 -0.30
C PRO A 169 3.92 3.17 1.04
N ALA A 170 4.08 1.83 1.02
CA ALA A 170 4.24 1.07 2.25
C ALA A 170 5.61 1.28 2.91
N HIS A 171 6.66 1.60 2.15
CA HIS A 171 8.01 1.78 2.67
C HIS A 171 8.68 3.07 2.21
N ASP A 172 9.51 3.63 3.08
CA ASP A 172 10.55 4.59 2.71
C ASP A 172 11.79 4.43 3.59
N TYR A 173 12.94 4.46 2.95
CA TYR A 173 14.23 4.28 3.61
C TYR A 173 15.04 5.57 3.68
N ASN A 174 14.50 6.70 3.16
CA ASN A 174 15.18 7.97 2.99
C ASN A 174 14.54 9.12 3.79
N GLY A 175 13.56 8.83 4.63
CA GLY A 175 12.86 9.82 5.46
C GLY A 175 11.87 10.69 4.70
N LYS A 176 11.37 10.21 3.55
CA LYS A 176 10.34 10.89 2.76
C LYS A 176 8.96 10.33 3.07
N ASN A 177 8.00 11.20 3.31
CA ASN A 177 6.66 10.82 3.75
C ASN A 177 5.65 10.74 2.60
N VAL A 178 5.85 11.49 1.54
CA VAL A 178 4.92 11.63 0.42
C VAL A 178 5.66 12.09 -0.84
N SER A 179 5.15 11.68 -2.00
CA SER A 179 5.54 12.17 -3.31
C SER A 179 4.28 12.44 -4.15
N SER A 180 4.42 12.65 -5.43
CA SER A 180 3.31 12.72 -6.38
C SER A 180 3.59 11.87 -7.61
N ILE A 181 2.53 11.51 -8.36
CA ILE A 181 2.70 10.81 -9.63
C ILE A 181 3.55 11.62 -10.60
N GLY A 182 3.37 12.95 -10.60
CA GLY A 182 4.17 13.85 -11.44
C GLY A 182 5.66 13.87 -11.07
N ASP A 183 5.97 13.90 -9.76
CA ASP A 183 7.36 13.85 -9.30
C ASP A 183 8.02 12.50 -9.61
N GLU A 184 7.29 11.39 -9.40
CA GLU A 184 7.82 10.07 -9.72
C GLU A 184 8.07 9.88 -11.22
N LYS A 185 7.18 10.36 -12.09
CA LYS A 185 7.44 10.40 -13.55
C LYS A 185 8.72 11.11 -13.89
N LYS A 186 8.98 12.22 -13.23
CA LYS A 186 10.08 13.14 -13.57
C LYS A 186 11.42 12.75 -12.92
N PHE A 187 11.39 12.27 -11.68
CA PHE A 187 12.60 12.15 -10.87
C PHE A 187 12.92 10.73 -10.42
N ASN A 188 11.98 9.77 -10.52
CA ASN A 188 12.26 8.40 -10.11
C ASN A 188 13.26 7.74 -11.07
N PRO A 189 14.46 7.37 -10.62
CA PRO A 189 15.52 6.87 -11.51
C PRO A 189 15.15 5.53 -12.16
N ARG A 190 14.26 4.73 -11.55
CA ARG A 190 13.82 3.45 -12.13
C ARG A 190 12.76 3.62 -13.22
N LEU A 191 12.17 4.80 -13.34
CA LEU A 191 11.15 5.11 -14.32
C LEU A 191 11.67 5.88 -15.55
N GLN A 192 12.98 6.25 -15.56
CA GLN A 192 13.61 6.93 -16.69
C GLN A 192 14.04 5.91 -17.76
N VAL A 193 13.08 5.15 -18.27
CA VAL A 193 13.27 4.08 -19.25
C VAL A 193 12.34 4.27 -20.44
N SER A 194 12.76 3.82 -21.62
CA SER A 194 11.99 3.91 -22.86
C SER A 194 11.27 2.60 -23.22
N SER A 195 11.60 1.51 -22.56
CA SER A 195 11.06 0.18 -22.88
C SER A 195 10.93 -0.73 -21.65
N VAL A 196 10.09 -1.77 -21.80
CA VAL A 196 9.97 -2.85 -20.81
C VAL A 196 11.32 -3.53 -20.57
N SER A 197 12.12 -3.74 -21.65
CA SER A 197 13.43 -4.40 -21.55
C SER A 197 14.39 -3.62 -20.67
N GLU A 198 14.49 -2.30 -20.87
CA GLU A 198 15.34 -1.43 -20.04
C GLU A 198 14.93 -1.46 -18.56
N TYR A 199 13.63 -1.44 -18.28
CA TYR A 199 13.14 -1.54 -16.90
C TYR A 199 13.50 -2.90 -16.28
N VAL A 200 13.28 -3.99 -17.01
CA VAL A 200 13.64 -5.35 -16.58
C VAL A 200 15.13 -5.47 -16.30
N ASP A 201 15.97 -4.90 -17.16
CA ASP A 201 17.42 -4.89 -16.98
C ASP A 201 17.84 -4.13 -15.73
N ILE A 202 17.23 -2.96 -15.44
CA ILE A 202 17.45 -2.23 -14.20
C ILE A 202 17.08 -3.10 -13.00
N MET A 203 15.88 -3.70 -13.02
CA MET A 203 15.37 -4.49 -11.89
C MET A 203 16.21 -5.75 -11.62
N ASN A 204 16.70 -6.41 -12.67
CA ASN A 204 17.55 -7.60 -12.56
C ASN A 204 18.96 -7.29 -12.03
N ASN A 205 19.42 -6.05 -12.18
CA ASN A 205 20.75 -5.60 -11.71
C ASN A 205 20.71 -4.88 -10.37
N LEU A 206 19.56 -4.85 -9.69
CA LEU A 206 19.48 -4.30 -8.34
C LEU A 206 20.22 -5.19 -7.35
N ASN A 207 21.22 -4.62 -6.67
CA ASN A 207 21.99 -5.28 -5.62
C ASN A 207 21.32 -5.04 -4.27
N LEU A 208 20.23 -5.77 -3.98
CA LEU A 208 19.46 -5.62 -2.76
C LEU A 208 19.85 -6.67 -1.74
N SER A 209 19.93 -6.29 -0.46
CA SER A 209 20.04 -7.25 0.65
C SER A 209 18.83 -8.19 0.65
N LYS A 210 18.98 -9.36 1.28
CA LYS A 210 17.81 -10.22 1.54
C LYS A 210 16.81 -9.48 2.43
N PRO A 211 15.50 -9.64 2.20
CA PRO A 211 14.47 -9.07 3.04
C PRO A 211 14.53 -9.62 4.46
#